data_5527322ab904b296c525106abeb9a55e
#
_entry.id   5527322ab904b296c525106abeb9a55e
#
_cell.length_a   1.000
_cell.length_b   1.000
_cell.length_c   1.000
_cell.angle_alpha   90.00
_cell.angle_beta   90.00
_cell.angle_gamma   90.00
#
_symmetry.space_group_name_H-M   'P 1'
#
loop_
_entity.id
_entity.type
_entity.pdbx_description
1 polymer ?
#
loop_
_entity_poly.entity_id
_entity_poly.type
_entity_poly.pdbx_seq_one_letter_code
_entity_poly.pdbx_strand_id
1 'polypeptide(L)'
;MALSAGQAVSRRSFLAAGVLGSAGIVAGQAAAAIPIAANGLRPELLQRALQSFNAHRGRIPQRDLIAIADFAQASRLPRFHLVSTVTGRTTSLLVSHGRGSDPAHTGFLSRFSNRDGSLATSEGAYVTGDTYYGKHGRSRRLIGLDPTNSNAETRGIVLHSAWYVSPQVAANTGKIGRSEGCFAVSQDDLDQVMARLGSGRMIYADKV
;
A
#
# COMPACT_ATOMS: atom_id res chain seq x y z
N MET A 1 -25.35 97.10 -27.35
CA MET A 1 -26.54 96.51 -27.87
C MET A 1 -26.41 95.00 -27.80
N ALA A 2 -27.21 94.35 -26.99
CA ALA A 2 -27.96 93.09 -27.15
C ALA A 2 -27.16 91.78 -27.31
N LEU A 3 -27.25 91.00 -26.25
CA LEU A 3 -28.00 89.70 -26.15
C LEU A 3 -27.26 88.50 -26.76
N SER A 4 -27.19 87.33 -26.21
CA SER A 4 -27.95 86.56 -25.28
C SER A 4 -27.29 85.17 -25.09
N ALA A 5 -27.24 84.75 -23.92
CA ALA A 5 -27.48 83.42 -23.36
C ALA A 5 -27.34 82.16 -24.21
N GLY A 6 -26.75 81.15 -23.66
CA GLY A 6 -26.81 79.77 -24.08
C GLY A 6 -26.06 78.87 -23.13
N GLN A 7 -26.74 78.40 -22.08
CA GLN A 7 -26.20 77.37 -21.17
C GLN A 7 -26.18 76.02 -21.84
N ALA A 8 -25.10 75.29 -21.76
CA ALA A 8 -25.06 73.85 -22.04
C ALA A 8 -24.45 73.10 -20.87
N VAL A 9 -25.27 72.27 -20.29
CA VAL A 9 -25.00 71.41 -19.13
C VAL A 9 -24.10 70.27 -19.55
N SER A 10 -22.88 70.20 -19.00
CA SER A 10 -21.96 69.09 -19.20
C SER A 10 -22.32 67.93 -18.27
N ARG A 11 -22.82 66.85 -18.83
CA ARG A 11 -22.98 65.60 -18.11
C ARG A 11 -21.63 64.87 -18.13
N ARG A 12 -20.96 64.85 -16.95
CA ARG A 12 -19.79 64.00 -16.73
C ARG A 12 -20.26 62.57 -16.61
N SER A 13 -20.01 61.76 -17.63
CA SER A 13 -20.14 60.29 -17.62
C SER A 13 -18.93 59.72 -16.90
N PHE A 14 -19.11 59.16 -15.73
CA PHE A 14 -18.10 58.36 -15.07
C PHE A 14 -18.08 56.96 -15.72
N LEU A 15 -17.04 56.66 -16.49
CA LEU A 15 -16.71 55.34 -16.93
C LEU A 15 -16.07 54.58 -15.75
N ALA A 16 -16.84 53.69 -15.10
CA ALA A 16 -16.30 52.73 -14.17
C ALA A 16 -15.63 51.61 -15.01
N ALA A 17 -14.30 51.56 -14.94
CA ALA A 17 -13.52 50.43 -15.48
C ALA A 17 -13.74 49.23 -14.56
N GLY A 18 -14.56 48.28 -14.98
CA GLY A 18 -14.72 46.98 -14.33
C GLY A 18 -13.48 46.13 -14.58
N VAL A 19 -12.70 45.88 -13.54
CA VAL A 19 -11.64 44.85 -13.55
C VAL A 19 -12.32 43.48 -13.52
N LEU A 20 -12.41 42.83 -14.64
CA LEU A 20 -12.78 41.42 -14.72
C LEU A 20 -11.60 40.59 -14.21
N GLY A 21 -11.65 40.23 -12.92
CA GLY A 21 -10.78 39.22 -12.36
C GLY A 21 -11.12 37.86 -12.95
N SER A 22 -10.30 37.38 -13.86
CA SER A 22 -10.34 36.00 -14.33
C SER A 22 -9.90 35.09 -13.18
N ALA A 23 -10.88 34.50 -12.45
CA ALA A 23 -10.64 33.38 -11.58
C ALA A 23 -10.23 32.19 -12.43
N GLY A 24 -8.93 31.96 -12.51
CA GLY A 24 -8.38 30.76 -13.13
C GLY A 24 -8.83 29.54 -12.33
N ILE A 25 -9.79 28.80 -12.86
CA ILE A 25 -10.13 27.47 -12.35
C ILE A 25 -8.93 26.60 -12.67
N VAL A 26 -8.09 26.32 -11.66
CA VAL A 26 -7.10 25.25 -11.73
C VAL A 26 -7.90 23.96 -11.70
N ALA A 27 -8.24 23.44 -12.87
CA ALA A 27 -8.76 22.09 -13.02
C ALA A 27 -7.63 21.15 -12.59
N GLY A 28 -7.68 20.70 -11.33
CA GLY A 28 -6.85 19.61 -10.86
C GLY A 28 -7.14 18.41 -11.78
N GLN A 29 -6.15 18.02 -12.58
CA GLN A 29 -6.22 16.79 -13.35
C GLN A 29 -6.34 15.64 -12.33
N ALA A 30 -7.55 15.12 -12.16
CA ALA A 30 -7.76 13.85 -11.50
C ALA A 30 -6.97 12.82 -12.31
N ALA A 31 -5.87 12.35 -11.73
CA ALA A 31 -5.12 11.24 -12.32
C ALA A 31 -6.13 10.10 -12.53
N ALA A 32 -6.35 9.71 -13.79
CA ALA A 32 -7.26 8.62 -14.11
C ALA A 32 -6.82 7.40 -13.31
N ALA A 33 -7.70 6.91 -12.43
CA ALA A 33 -7.44 5.73 -11.65
C ALA A 33 -7.26 4.56 -12.62
N ILE A 34 -6.08 3.94 -12.61
CA ILE A 34 -5.81 2.75 -13.41
C ILE A 34 -6.73 1.65 -12.88
N PRO A 35 -7.59 1.04 -13.72
CA PRO A 35 -8.45 -0.04 -13.27
C PRO A 35 -7.56 -1.23 -12.86
N ILE A 36 -7.48 -1.51 -11.57
CA ILE A 36 -6.73 -2.65 -11.05
C ILE A 36 -7.62 -3.88 -11.17
N ALA A 37 -7.20 -4.85 -12.00
CA ALA A 37 -7.85 -6.15 -12.11
C ALA A 37 -7.66 -6.90 -10.78
N ALA A 38 -8.68 -6.89 -9.93
CA ALA A 38 -8.64 -7.45 -8.59
C ALA A 38 -8.84 -8.97 -8.60
N ASN A 39 -7.86 -9.75 -9.11
CA ASN A 39 -7.88 -11.21 -9.03
C ASN A 39 -7.84 -11.68 -7.56
N GLY A 40 -9.01 -11.73 -6.92
CA GLY A 40 -9.15 -12.12 -5.51
C GLY A 40 -8.81 -11.05 -4.48
N LEU A 41 -8.31 -9.87 -4.89
CA LEU A 41 -8.05 -8.75 -3.99
C LEU A 41 -9.35 -7.97 -3.71
N ARG A 42 -9.69 -7.81 -2.44
CA ARG A 42 -10.91 -7.11 -2.03
C ARG A 42 -10.79 -5.60 -2.27
N PRO A 43 -11.83 -4.96 -2.85
CA PRO A 43 -11.78 -3.52 -3.19
C PRO A 43 -11.50 -2.61 -1.99
N GLU A 44 -12.06 -2.91 -0.83
CA GLU A 44 -11.84 -2.13 0.40
C GLU A 44 -10.37 -2.17 0.84
N LEU A 45 -9.76 -3.35 0.83
CA LEU A 45 -8.35 -3.51 1.19
C LEU A 45 -7.44 -2.79 0.18
N LEU A 46 -7.75 -2.88 -1.11
CA LEU A 46 -7.04 -2.13 -2.15
C LEU A 46 -7.13 -0.63 -1.90
N GLN A 47 -8.32 -0.11 -1.58
CA GLN A 47 -8.52 1.30 -1.29
C GLN A 47 -7.67 1.75 -0.10
N ARG A 48 -7.67 1.00 1.01
CA ARG A 48 -6.82 1.30 2.18
C ARG A 48 -5.32 1.26 1.83
N ALA A 49 -4.89 0.26 1.08
CA ALA A 49 -3.51 0.16 0.63
C ALA A 49 -3.10 1.37 -0.23
N LEU A 50 -3.95 1.82 -1.15
CA LEU A 50 -3.68 3.00 -1.98
C LEU A 50 -3.69 4.31 -1.18
N GLN A 51 -4.57 4.44 -0.17
CA GLN A 51 -4.56 5.58 0.76
C GLN A 51 -3.24 5.61 1.55
N SER A 52 -2.83 4.48 2.12
CA SER A 52 -1.56 4.35 2.83
C SER A 52 -0.35 4.61 1.92
N PHE A 53 -0.36 4.08 0.69
CA PHE A 53 0.67 4.35 -0.32
C PHE A 53 0.83 5.85 -0.61
N ASN A 54 -0.27 6.57 -0.74
CA ASN A 54 -0.25 8.02 -0.96
C ASN A 54 0.23 8.79 0.28
N ALA A 55 -0.19 8.38 1.47
CA ALA A 55 0.25 8.99 2.73
C ALA A 55 1.76 8.84 2.95
N HIS A 56 2.33 7.70 2.58
CA HIS A 56 3.76 7.41 2.72
C HIS A 56 4.60 7.68 1.46
N ARG A 57 4.03 8.37 0.47
CA ARG A 57 4.66 8.58 -0.85
C ARG A 57 6.10 9.11 -0.78
N GLY A 58 6.40 9.97 0.20
CA GLY A 58 7.75 10.51 0.41
C GLY A 58 8.79 9.49 0.88
N ARG A 59 8.35 8.39 1.47
CA ARG A 59 9.19 7.30 1.99
C ARG A 59 9.23 6.06 1.07
N ILE A 60 8.49 6.08 -0.05
CA ILE A 60 8.39 4.99 -1.02
C ILE A 60 8.99 5.47 -2.35
N PRO A 61 10.28 5.24 -2.61
CA PRO A 61 10.95 5.72 -3.82
C PRO A 61 10.51 5.00 -5.10
N GLN A 62 10.20 3.69 -5.01
CA GLN A 62 9.76 2.88 -6.15
C GLN A 62 8.24 2.71 -6.11
N ARG A 63 7.55 3.19 -7.16
CA ARG A 63 6.09 3.36 -7.15
C ARG A 63 5.36 2.58 -8.24
N ASP A 64 6.05 1.73 -8.95
CA ASP A 64 5.55 0.92 -10.06
C ASP A 64 4.80 -0.33 -9.64
N LEU A 65 4.99 -0.75 -8.37
CA LEU A 65 4.38 -1.95 -7.81
C LEU A 65 4.23 -1.79 -6.28
N ILE A 66 3.11 -2.30 -5.77
CA ILE A 66 2.86 -2.50 -4.34
C ILE A 66 2.50 -3.95 -4.08
N ALA A 67 2.80 -4.46 -2.89
CA ALA A 67 2.28 -5.73 -2.42
C ALA A 67 1.24 -5.52 -1.34
N ILE A 68 0.19 -6.34 -1.33
CA ILE A 68 -0.91 -6.27 -0.36
C ILE A 68 -1.14 -7.66 0.22
N ALA A 69 -1.01 -7.80 1.54
CA ALA A 69 -1.30 -9.03 2.27
C ALA A 69 -2.70 -8.94 2.87
N ASP A 70 -3.63 -9.73 2.33
CA ASP A 70 -5.02 -9.83 2.79
C ASP A 70 -5.15 -10.86 3.91
N PHE A 71 -4.94 -10.45 5.13
CA PHE A 71 -4.98 -11.35 6.28
C PHE A 71 -6.38 -11.65 6.82
N ALA A 72 -7.46 -11.14 6.21
CA ALA A 72 -8.81 -11.66 6.46
C ALA A 72 -9.05 -12.99 5.75
N GLN A 73 -8.32 -13.30 4.68
CA GLN A 73 -8.42 -14.57 3.99
C GLN A 73 -7.68 -15.69 4.71
N ALA A 74 -8.16 -16.93 4.52
CA ALA A 74 -7.50 -18.14 5.03
C ALA A 74 -6.09 -18.29 4.44
N SER A 75 -5.15 -18.80 5.25
CA SER A 75 -3.75 -18.92 4.86
C SER A 75 -3.50 -19.88 3.67
N ARG A 76 -4.43 -20.81 3.41
CA ARG A 76 -4.37 -21.71 2.24
C ARG A 76 -4.66 -21.03 0.91
N LEU A 77 -5.18 -19.79 0.93
CA LEU A 77 -5.52 -19.04 -0.27
C LEU A 77 -4.39 -18.12 -0.69
N PRO A 78 -4.22 -17.84 -1.99
CA PRO A 78 -3.32 -16.82 -2.50
C PRO A 78 -3.79 -15.44 -2.05
N ARG A 79 -3.21 -14.92 -0.98
CA ARG A 79 -3.61 -13.69 -0.29
C ARG A 79 -2.51 -12.63 -0.20
N PHE A 80 -1.43 -12.82 -0.96
CA PHE A 80 -0.36 -11.85 -1.16
C PHE A 80 -0.38 -11.36 -2.60
N HIS A 81 -0.89 -10.16 -2.80
CA HIS A 81 -1.19 -9.60 -4.10
C HIS A 81 -0.09 -8.62 -4.52
N LEU A 82 0.65 -8.96 -5.59
CA LEU A 82 1.62 -8.06 -6.23
C LEU A 82 0.88 -7.25 -7.30
N VAL A 83 0.63 -5.98 -7.04
CA VAL A 83 -0.21 -5.09 -7.86
C VAL A 83 0.67 -4.08 -8.57
N SER A 84 0.67 -4.10 -9.91
CA SER A 84 1.31 -3.06 -10.71
C SER A 84 0.47 -1.78 -10.68
N THR A 85 1.03 -0.69 -10.17
CA THR A 85 0.37 0.62 -10.16
C THR A 85 0.39 1.28 -11.54
N VAL A 86 1.16 0.73 -12.49
CA VAL A 86 1.28 1.23 -13.86
C VAL A 86 0.24 0.58 -14.78
N THR A 87 0.04 -0.75 -14.64
CA THR A 87 -0.82 -1.53 -15.56
C THR A 87 -2.08 -2.06 -14.91
N GLY A 88 -2.21 -2.00 -13.57
CA GLY A 88 -3.30 -2.61 -12.82
C GLY A 88 -3.22 -4.14 -12.73
N ARG A 89 -2.22 -4.79 -13.33
CA ARG A 89 -2.09 -6.26 -13.30
C ARG A 89 -1.76 -6.74 -11.89
N THR A 90 -2.44 -7.81 -11.47
CA THR A 90 -2.27 -8.42 -10.14
C THR A 90 -1.82 -9.87 -10.27
N THR A 91 -0.84 -10.26 -9.45
CA THR A 91 -0.41 -11.65 -9.25
C THR A 91 -0.62 -11.98 -7.78
N SER A 92 -1.29 -13.10 -7.49
CA SER A 92 -1.63 -13.50 -6.12
C SER A 92 -0.86 -14.76 -5.74
N LEU A 93 -0.24 -14.74 -4.56
CA LEU A 93 0.66 -15.77 -4.04
C LEU A 93 0.27 -16.16 -2.61
N LEU A 94 0.77 -17.29 -2.14
CA LEU A 94 0.65 -17.66 -0.73
C LEU A 94 1.58 -16.81 0.12
N VAL A 95 1.11 -16.45 1.33
CA VAL A 95 1.94 -15.79 2.36
C VAL A 95 1.53 -16.24 3.74
N SER A 96 2.51 -16.55 4.59
CA SER A 96 2.27 -16.85 6.00
C SER A 96 2.14 -15.57 6.82
N HIS A 97 1.50 -15.69 7.98
CA HIS A 97 1.54 -14.74 9.09
C HIS A 97 2.27 -15.33 10.30
N GLY A 98 2.54 -14.50 11.29
CA GLY A 98 3.20 -14.93 12.52
C GLY A 98 2.34 -15.84 13.40
N ARG A 99 2.96 -16.80 14.09
CA ARG A 99 2.25 -17.71 15.01
C ARG A 99 1.55 -16.99 16.16
N GLY A 100 2.05 -15.84 16.58
CA GLY A 100 1.37 -15.00 17.55
C GLY A 100 0.11 -14.31 17.01
N SER A 101 -0.05 -14.24 15.68
CA SER A 101 -1.27 -13.75 15.04
C SER A 101 -2.38 -14.81 14.93
N ASP A 102 -2.03 -16.09 15.00
CA ASP A 102 -2.96 -17.25 14.95
C ASP A 102 -2.47 -18.32 15.93
N PRO A 103 -2.61 -18.10 17.25
CA PRO A 103 -2.08 -19.02 18.27
C PRO A 103 -2.64 -20.43 18.16
N ALA A 104 -3.92 -20.57 17.82
CA ALA A 104 -4.60 -21.87 17.67
C ALA A 104 -4.32 -22.57 16.34
N HIS A 105 -3.52 -21.94 15.45
CA HIS A 105 -3.22 -22.45 14.10
C HIS A 105 -4.47 -22.81 13.31
N THR A 106 -5.42 -21.90 13.27
CA THR A 106 -6.68 -22.07 12.52
C THR A 106 -6.50 -21.83 11.03
N GLY A 107 -5.40 -21.20 10.63
CA GLY A 107 -5.16 -20.69 9.29
C GLY A 107 -5.71 -19.28 9.05
N PHE A 108 -6.35 -18.68 10.06
CA PHE A 108 -6.83 -17.29 10.00
C PHE A 108 -6.07 -16.43 10.99
N LEU A 109 -5.66 -15.24 10.54
CA LEU A 109 -5.09 -14.25 11.43
C LEU A 109 -6.19 -13.73 12.36
N SER A 110 -5.99 -13.87 13.69
CA SER A 110 -6.90 -13.37 14.71
C SER A 110 -6.54 -11.95 15.16
N ARG A 111 -5.26 -11.63 15.22
CA ARG A 111 -4.76 -10.33 15.70
C ARG A 111 -3.44 -9.92 15.07
N PHE A 112 -3.20 -8.61 14.97
CA PHE A 112 -1.88 -8.02 14.74
C PHE A 112 -1.22 -7.65 16.07
N SER A 113 0.11 -7.47 16.06
CA SER A 113 0.83 -6.90 17.20
C SER A 113 2.18 -6.32 16.77
N ASN A 114 2.48 -5.13 17.27
CA ASN A 114 3.79 -4.49 17.11
C ASN A 114 4.72 -4.69 18.32
N ARG A 115 4.24 -5.41 19.36
CA ARG A 115 5.00 -5.64 20.60
C ARG A 115 6.12 -6.64 20.34
N ASP A 116 7.31 -6.35 20.89
CA ASP A 116 8.44 -7.27 20.86
C ASP A 116 8.08 -8.61 21.53
N GLY A 117 8.65 -9.71 21.03
CA GLY A 117 8.36 -11.07 21.50
C GLY A 117 6.95 -11.58 21.23
N SER A 118 6.04 -10.79 20.62
CA SER A 118 4.66 -11.21 20.33
C SER A 118 4.55 -12.32 19.30
N LEU A 119 5.59 -12.53 18.47
CA LEU A 119 5.63 -13.49 17.35
C LEU A 119 4.49 -13.30 16.35
N ALA A 120 3.82 -12.14 16.39
CA ALA A 120 2.73 -11.79 15.52
C ALA A 120 3.21 -10.90 14.36
N THR A 121 2.55 -10.97 13.23
CA THR A 121 2.68 -9.98 12.16
C THR A 121 2.14 -8.64 12.65
N SER A 122 2.73 -7.54 12.23
CA SER A 122 2.22 -6.19 12.49
C SER A 122 1.39 -5.71 11.29
N GLU A 123 0.40 -4.88 11.58
CA GLU A 123 -0.47 -4.23 10.60
C GLU A 123 0.19 -3.00 10.00
N GLY A 124 -0.21 -2.61 8.79
CA GLY A 124 0.15 -1.34 8.17
C GLY A 124 1.11 -1.45 6.99
N ALA A 125 1.67 -0.31 6.62
CA ALA A 125 2.60 -0.18 5.50
C ALA A 125 4.04 -0.42 5.92
N TYR A 126 4.77 -1.09 5.05
CA TYR A 126 6.22 -1.30 5.14
C TYR A 126 6.87 -0.81 3.85
N VAL A 127 8.08 -0.28 3.94
CA VAL A 127 8.94 -0.14 2.76
C VAL A 127 9.98 -1.27 2.75
N THR A 128 10.20 -1.84 1.58
CA THR A 128 11.21 -2.88 1.38
C THR A 128 12.60 -2.27 1.39
N GLY A 129 13.49 -2.87 2.17
CA GLY A 129 14.91 -2.51 2.25
C GLY A 129 15.80 -3.46 1.44
N ASP A 130 17.05 -3.60 1.87
CA ASP A 130 18.04 -4.40 1.21
C ASP A 130 17.83 -5.90 1.38
N THR A 131 18.35 -6.66 0.41
CA THR A 131 18.42 -8.11 0.50
C THR A 131 19.66 -8.51 1.30
N TYR A 132 19.53 -9.54 2.13
CA TYR A 132 20.63 -10.15 2.87
C TYR A 132 20.44 -11.66 2.97
N TYR A 133 21.47 -12.37 3.41
CA TYR A 133 21.42 -13.80 3.72
C TYR A 133 21.52 -13.99 5.23
N GLY A 134 20.50 -14.62 5.82
CA GLY A 134 20.43 -14.86 7.27
C GLY A 134 19.92 -16.27 7.59
N LYS A 135 19.40 -16.48 8.80
CA LYS A 135 18.88 -17.78 9.26
C LYS A 135 17.78 -18.37 8.39
N HIS A 136 17.08 -17.55 7.63
CA HIS A 136 16.03 -17.94 6.69
C HIS A 136 16.50 -17.97 5.23
N GLY A 137 17.82 -17.97 5.00
CA GLY A 137 18.38 -17.82 3.67
C GLY A 137 18.25 -16.40 3.13
N ARG A 138 18.02 -16.26 1.82
CA ARG A 138 17.83 -14.99 1.15
C ARG A 138 16.57 -14.30 1.66
N SER A 139 16.75 -13.14 2.26
CA SER A 139 15.71 -12.39 2.93
C SER A 139 15.77 -10.90 2.55
N ARG A 140 14.65 -10.20 2.65
CA ARG A 140 14.55 -8.75 2.43
C ARG A 140 14.10 -8.05 3.69
N ARG A 141 14.81 -7.01 4.09
CA ARG A 141 14.44 -6.16 5.23
C ARG A 141 13.13 -5.45 4.97
N LEU A 142 12.33 -5.29 6.02
CA LEU A 142 11.09 -4.52 5.99
C LEU A 142 11.14 -3.46 7.08
N ILE A 143 10.94 -2.21 6.67
CA ILE A 143 10.95 -1.04 7.55
C ILE A 143 9.50 -0.58 7.72
N GLY A 144 9.01 -0.56 8.95
CA GLY A 144 7.65 -0.10 9.26
C GLY A 144 7.46 1.39 8.98
N LEU A 145 6.35 1.76 8.40
CA LEU A 145 6.00 3.14 8.09
C LEU A 145 4.95 3.73 9.03
N ASP A 146 4.19 2.86 9.72
CA ASP A 146 3.09 3.21 10.61
C ASP A 146 3.44 2.97 12.09
N PRO A 147 2.78 3.64 13.04
CA PRO A 147 2.93 3.35 14.46
C PRO A 147 2.62 1.88 14.82
N THR A 148 1.71 1.24 14.07
CA THR A 148 1.29 -0.16 14.24
C THR A 148 2.37 -1.18 13.86
N ASN A 149 3.44 -0.76 13.15
CA ASN A 149 4.57 -1.62 12.77
C ASN A 149 5.94 -0.96 12.94
N SER A 150 6.03 0.10 13.73
CA SER A 150 7.27 0.85 13.97
C SER A 150 8.43 -0.01 14.52
N ASN A 151 8.13 -1.14 15.16
CA ASN A 151 9.13 -2.08 15.67
C ASN A 151 9.51 -3.19 14.68
N ALA A 152 9.11 -3.10 13.41
CA ALA A 152 9.34 -4.15 12.42
C ALA A 152 10.82 -4.52 12.28
N GLU A 153 11.72 -3.53 12.21
CA GLU A 153 13.16 -3.76 12.07
C GLU A 153 13.76 -4.38 13.33
N THR A 154 13.48 -3.85 14.52
CA THR A 154 14.00 -4.36 15.80
C THR A 154 13.49 -5.76 16.08
N ARG A 155 12.27 -6.08 15.65
CA ARG A 155 11.67 -7.41 15.74
C ARG A 155 12.16 -8.37 14.66
N GLY A 156 12.97 -7.91 13.71
CA GLY A 156 13.49 -8.72 12.61
C GLY A 156 12.40 -9.22 11.65
N ILE A 157 11.30 -8.45 11.48
CA ILE A 157 10.26 -8.80 10.51
C ILE A 157 10.82 -8.58 9.11
N VAL A 158 10.85 -9.64 8.31
CA VAL A 158 11.41 -9.66 6.96
C VAL A 158 10.52 -10.43 6.00
N LEU A 159 10.78 -10.28 4.71
CA LEU A 159 10.26 -11.13 3.66
C LEU A 159 11.29 -12.23 3.35
N HIS A 160 10.88 -13.51 3.37
CA HIS A 160 11.72 -14.66 3.08
C HIS A 160 10.89 -15.83 2.54
N SER A 161 11.52 -16.94 2.15
CA SER A 161 10.79 -18.18 1.84
C SER A 161 10.76 -19.14 3.02
N ALA A 162 9.77 -20.05 3.01
CA ALA A 162 9.71 -21.13 3.97
C ALA A 162 9.08 -22.38 3.36
N TRP A 163 9.60 -23.57 3.72
CA TRP A 163 9.12 -24.87 3.23
C TRP A 163 7.65 -25.12 3.60
N TYR A 164 7.18 -24.57 4.73
CA TYR A 164 5.81 -24.71 5.20
C TYR A 164 4.80 -23.82 4.46
N VAL A 165 5.24 -23.06 3.47
CA VAL A 165 4.41 -22.25 2.57
C VAL A 165 4.48 -22.87 1.18
N SER A 166 3.51 -23.72 0.87
CA SER A 166 3.38 -24.30 -0.46
C SER A 166 1.95 -24.73 -0.75
N PRO A 167 1.55 -24.86 -2.03
CA PRO A 167 0.25 -25.42 -2.40
C PRO A 167 0.03 -26.83 -1.85
N GLN A 168 1.09 -27.66 -1.76
CA GLN A 168 1.02 -29.01 -1.22
C GLN A 168 0.70 -29.01 0.27
N VAL A 169 1.37 -28.15 1.06
CA VAL A 169 1.06 -27.99 2.49
C VAL A 169 -0.37 -27.51 2.66
N ALA A 170 -0.80 -26.52 1.87
CA ALA A 170 -2.17 -25.99 1.93
C ALA A 170 -3.22 -27.07 1.61
N ALA A 171 -2.99 -27.90 0.59
CA ALA A 171 -3.88 -28.99 0.20
C ALA A 171 -3.97 -30.08 1.27
N ASN A 172 -2.83 -30.50 1.85
CA ASN A 172 -2.75 -31.60 2.80
C ASN A 172 -3.30 -31.25 4.18
N THR A 173 -3.19 -29.98 4.61
CA THR A 173 -3.50 -29.57 5.99
C THR A 173 -4.64 -28.56 6.09
N GLY A 174 -5.17 -28.07 4.94
CA GLY A 174 -6.18 -27.02 4.90
C GLY A 174 -5.68 -25.62 5.29
N LYS A 175 -4.38 -25.45 5.51
CA LYS A 175 -3.71 -24.21 5.89
C LYS A 175 -2.21 -24.31 5.58
N ILE A 176 -1.48 -23.20 5.61
CA ILE A 176 -0.01 -23.21 5.57
C ILE A 176 0.58 -22.99 6.96
N GLY A 177 1.89 -23.20 7.11
CA GLY A 177 2.58 -22.93 8.36
C GLY A 177 2.62 -21.44 8.72
N ARG A 178 3.22 -21.13 9.88
CA ARG A 178 3.30 -19.78 10.45
C ARG A 178 4.76 -19.39 10.71
N SER A 179 5.07 -18.11 10.49
CA SER A 179 6.35 -17.49 10.83
C SER A 179 6.38 -17.01 12.30
N GLU A 180 7.39 -16.23 12.65
CA GLU A 180 7.47 -15.49 13.91
C GLU A 180 7.14 -14.00 13.74
N GLY A 181 6.30 -13.67 12.78
CA GLY A 181 5.86 -12.32 12.41
C GLY A 181 6.22 -11.93 10.98
N CYS A 182 7.18 -12.61 10.37
CA CYS A 182 7.66 -12.36 9.01
C CYS A 182 6.60 -12.69 7.95
N PHE A 183 6.79 -12.12 6.76
CA PHE A 183 6.07 -12.48 5.55
C PHE A 183 6.84 -13.60 4.85
N ALA A 184 6.46 -14.86 5.07
CA ALA A 184 7.08 -15.98 4.38
C ALA A 184 6.25 -16.40 3.17
N VAL A 185 6.91 -16.52 2.01
CA VAL A 185 6.34 -17.02 0.76
C VAL A 185 6.83 -18.43 0.46
N SER A 186 6.35 -19.06 -0.60
CA SER A 186 6.87 -20.37 -1.02
C SER A 186 8.34 -20.24 -1.52
N GLN A 187 9.07 -21.36 -1.49
CA GLN A 187 10.43 -21.40 -2.04
C GLN A 187 10.43 -21.13 -3.54
N ASP A 188 9.43 -21.67 -4.25
CA ASP A 188 9.27 -21.53 -5.69
C ASP A 188 8.95 -20.06 -6.09
N ASP A 189 8.25 -19.33 -5.23
CA ASP A 189 7.87 -17.93 -5.49
C ASP A 189 8.95 -16.92 -5.09
N LEU A 190 9.94 -17.32 -4.28
CA LEU A 190 10.90 -16.36 -3.69
C LEU A 190 11.58 -15.49 -4.75
N ASP A 191 12.08 -16.09 -5.83
CA ASP A 191 12.86 -15.37 -6.83
C ASP A 191 12.01 -14.30 -7.55
N GLN A 192 10.79 -14.66 -7.94
CA GLN A 192 9.89 -13.68 -8.57
C GLN A 192 9.48 -12.57 -7.59
N VAL A 193 9.24 -12.90 -6.32
CA VAL A 193 8.88 -11.93 -5.29
C VAL A 193 10.04 -10.99 -5.02
N MET A 194 11.26 -11.50 -4.85
CA MET A 194 12.47 -10.69 -4.63
C MET A 194 12.80 -9.77 -5.80
N ALA A 195 12.61 -10.24 -7.03
CA ALA A 195 12.83 -9.44 -8.23
C ALA A 195 11.79 -8.33 -8.35
N ARG A 196 10.51 -8.64 -8.16
CA ARG A 196 9.40 -7.70 -8.31
C ARG A 196 9.27 -6.72 -7.14
N LEU A 197 9.52 -7.17 -5.90
CA LEU A 197 9.56 -6.34 -4.70
C LEU A 197 10.98 -5.91 -4.37
N GLY A 198 11.75 -5.41 -5.33
CA GLY A 198 13.04 -4.79 -5.08
C GLY A 198 12.99 -3.72 -3.98
N SER A 199 14.14 -3.23 -3.51
CA SER A 199 14.22 -2.21 -2.46
C SER A 199 13.39 -0.97 -2.81
N GLY A 200 12.74 -0.37 -1.82
CA GLY A 200 12.00 0.88 -1.96
C GLY A 200 10.54 0.75 -2.40
N ARG A 201 9.96 -0.46 -2.45
CA ARG A 201 8.52 -0.67 -2.74
C ARG A 201 7.73 -0.90 -1.46
N MET A 202 6.42 -0.71 -1.55
CA MET A 202 5.53 -0.89 -0.39
C MET A 202 4.99 -2.33 -0.30
N ILE A 203 4.96 -2.84 0.94
CA ILE A 203 4.08 -3.95 1.36
C ILE A 203 3.05 -3.37 2.32
N TYR A 204 1.77 -3.66 2.10
CA TYR A 204 0.68 -3.28 3.00
C TYR A 204 0.03 -4.53 3.58
N ALA A 205 -0.18 -4.57 4.89
CA ALA A 205 -0.78 -5.70 5.60
C ALA A 205 -1.98 -5.24 6.41
N ASP A 206 -3.14 -5.83 6.15
CA ASP A 206 -4.38 -5.49 6.87
C ASP A 206 -5.35 -6.67 6.88
N LYS A 207 -6.38 -6.55 7.72
CA LYS A 207 -7.49 -7.49 7.88
C LYS A 207 -8.79 -6.71 7.94
N VAL A 208 -9.35 -6.37 6.79
CA VAL A 208 -10.63 -5.67 6.63
C VAL A 208 -11.75 -6.62 6.27
#